data_38507b7c429320b324ac9226d6bc4053
#
_entry.id   38507b7c429320b324ac9226d6bc4053
#
_cell.length_a   1.000
_cell.length_b   1.000
_cell.length_c   1.000
_cell.angle_alpha   90.00
_cell.angle_beta   90.00
_cell.angle_gamma   90.00
#
_symmetry.space_group_name_H-M   'P 1'
#
loop_
_entity.id
_entity.type
_entity.pdbx_description
1 polymer ?
#
loop_
_entity_poly.entity_id
_entity_poly.type
_entity_poly.pdbx_seq_one_letter_code
_entity_poly.pdbx_strand_id
1 'polypeptide(L)'
;MRQLVCVHVNHGLMRKNESESVVEVFRNQLHANLIYMDATERFLGKLENVSDPEKKRKIIGGEFIRVFEDEARKLEGIDFLGQGTIYPDIIESGTKTEKMVKSYHNVGGLPEDLQFELVEPLKQLFKDEVRACGIELGLPASMVYRQPFPGPGLGVRCLGAITRDRLGAVRESDAILREEFEKAGLDKKVWQYFTVVPDFKSVGMKNHERCFEYTVIIRAINTIDAMTATIERIDWDVLEVITNRILAEVENVNRVCYDMSPKPPATIEYK
;
A
#
# COMPACT_ATOMS: atom_id res chain seq x y z
N MET A 1 -17.74 -20.31 8.68
CA MET A 1 -17.86 -18.93 8.19
C MET A 1 -18.93 -18.77 7.09
N ARG A 2 -20.15 -19.24 7.33
CA ARG A 2 -21.24 -19.14 6.32
C ARG A 2 -21.91 -17.76 6.26
N GLN A 3 -21.68 -16.90 7.26
CA GLN A 3 -22.35 -15.60 7.40
C GLN A 3 -21.48 -14.42 6.93
N LEU A 4 -20.19 -14.63 6.67
CA LEU A 4 -19.26 -13.58 6.24
C LEU A 4 -18.97 -13.73 4.75
N VAL A 5 -19.18 -12.64 4.00
CA VAL A 5 -18.71 -12.48 2.63
C VAL A 5 -17.57 -11.46 2.64
N CYS A 6 -16.42 -11.87 2.16
CA CYS A 6 -15.26 -11.01 2.01
C CYS A 6 -15.15 -10.54 0.56
N VAL A 7 -14.89 -9.25 0.35
CA VAL A 7 -14.64 -8.70 -0.99
C VAL A 7 -13.22 -8.16 -1.03
N HIS A 8 -12.39 -8.72 -1.91
CA HIS A 8 -11.04 -8.21 -2.19
C HIS A 8 -11.03 -7.50 -3.54
N VAL A 9 -10.66 -6.22 -3.53
CA VAL A 9 -10.56 -5.40 -4.74
C VAL A 9 -9.09 -5.24 -5.12
N ASN A 10 -8.68 -5.83 -6.23
CA ASN A 10 -7.40 -5.53 -6.85
C ASN A 10 -7.55 -4.26 -7.71
N HIS A 11 -7.04 -3.16 -7.24
CA HIS A 11 -7.05 -1.87 -7.94
C HIS A 11 -5.80 -1.63 -8.81
N GLY A 12 -4.97 -2.64 -9.01
CA GLY A 12 -3.76 -2.56 -9.83
C GLY A 12 -2.58 -1.82 -9.19
N LEU A 13 -2.75 -1.22 -8.02
CA LEU A 13 -1.72 -0.47 -7.29
C LEU A 13 -1.17 -1.26 -6.09
N MET A 14 -1.42 -2.56 -6.05
CA MET A 14 -0.91 -3.47 -5.03
C MET A 14 0.57 -3.80 -5.27
N ARG A 15 1.28 -4.23 -4.24
CA ARG A 15 2.62 -4.82 -4.34
C ARG A 15 2.59 -6.08 -5.20
N LYS A 16 3.78 -6.52 -5.62
CA LYS A 16 3.93 -7.77 -6.36
C LYS A 16 3.35 -8.95 -5.56
N ASN A 17 2.48 -9.73 -6.19
CA ASN A 17 1.83 -10.92 -5.64
C ASN A 17 1.00 -10.67 -4.35
N GLU A 18 0.69 -9.42 -4.00
CA GLU A 18 -0.05 -9.14 -2.75
C GLU A 18 -1.51 -9.57 -2.83
N SER A 19 -2.18 -9.31 -3.96
CA SER A 19 -3.56 -9.76 -4.17
C SER A 19 -3.67 -11.28 -4.17
N GLU A 20 -2.74 -11.94 -4.82
CA GLU A 20 -2.66 -13.40 -4.88
C GLU A 20 -2.45 -13.99 -3.48
N SER A 21 -1.58 -13.38 -2.68
CA SER A 21 -1.34 -13.80 -1.29
C SER A 21 -2.59 -13.62 -0.41
N VAL A 22 -3.33 -12.53 -0.59
CA VAL A 22 -4.61 -12.32 0.12
C VAL A 22 -5.61 -13.40 -0.27
N VAL A 23 -5.76 -13.69 -1.56
CA VAL A 23 -6.68 -14.73 -2.05
C VAL A 23 -6.31 -16.10 -1.48
N GLU A 24 -5.00 -16.44 -1.49
CA GLU A 24 -4.50 -17.70 -0.95
C GLU A 24 -4.86 -17.86 0.54
N VAL A 25 -4.57 -16.86 1.36
CA VAL A 25 -4.87 -16.93 2.79
C VAL A 25 -6.38 -17.02 3.04
N PHE A 26 -7.16 -16.15 2.42
CA PHE A 26 -8.60 -16.10 2.69
C PHE A 26 -9.36 -17.32 2.18
N ARG A 27 -9.05 -17.81 0.99
CA ARG A 27 -9.75 -18.98 0.41
C ARG A 27 -9.23 -20.30 0.98
N ASN A 28 -7.90 -20.49 1.00
CA ASN A 28 -7.30 -21.80 1.23
C ASN A 28 -6.97 -22.04 2.70
N GLN A 29 -6.58 -21.01 3.47
CA GLN A 29 -6.26 -21.19 4.89
C GLN A 29 -7.46 -20.86 5.79
N LEU A 30 -8.16 -19.78 5.55
CA LEU A 30 -9.31 -19.36 6.36
C LEU A 30 -10.65 -19.92 5.87
N HIS A 31 -10.68 -20.53 4.70
CA HIS A 31 -11.90 -21.06 4.06
C HIS A 31 -13.03 -20.00 4.03
N ALA A 32 -12.68 -18.74 3.81
CA ALA A 32 -13.62 -17.64 3.75
C ALA A 32 -14.35 -17.62 2.40
N ASN A 33 -15.61 -17.15 2.42
CA ASN A 33 -16.33 -16.83 1.20
C ASN A 33 -15.76 -15.53 0.63
N LEU A 34 -14.79 -15.63 -0.30
CA LEU A 34 -14.06 -14.50 -0.86
C LEU A 34 -14.47 -14.25 -2.31
N ILE A 35 -15.02 -13.07 -2.56
CA ILE A 35 -15.21 -12.50 -3.89
C ILE A 35 -13.93 -11.73 -4.24
N TYR A 36 -13.29 -12.09 -5.35
CA TYR A 36 -12.15 -11.37 -5.90
C TYR A 36 -12.57 -10.52 -7.09
N MET A 37 -12.29 -9.23 -7.01
CA MET A 37 -12.58 -8.25 -8.06
C MET A 37 -11.28 -7.71 -8.64
N ASP A 38 -11.05 -7.93 -9.92
CA ASP A 38 -10.01 -7.20 -10.65
C ASP A 38 -10.60 -5.92 -11.25
N ALA A 39 -10.28 -4.80 -10.63
CA ALA A 39 -10.68 -3.47 -11.05
C ALA A 39 -9.50 -2.64 -11.61
N THR A 40 -8.37 -3.30 -11.93
CA THR A 40 -7.12 -2.65 -12.37
C THR A 40 -7.36 -1.61 -13.46
N GLU A 41 -8.03 -1.98 -14.56
CA GLU A 41 -8.27 -1.05 -15.68
C GLU A 41 -9.18 0.12 -15.29
N ARG A 42 -10.14 -0.13 -14.42
CA ARG A 42 -11.06 0.90 -13.91
C ARG A 42 -10.33 1.96 -13.10
N PHE A 43 -9.41 1.56 -12.22
CA PHE A 43 -8.61 2.49 -11.42
C PHE A 43 -7.55 3.20 -12.25
N LEU A 44 -6.78 2.47 -13.06
CA LEU A 44 -5.72 3.05 -13.87
C LEU A 44 -6.27 4.03 -14.91
N GLY A 45 -7.41 3.74 -15.52
CA GLY A 45 -8.09 4.66 -16.45
C GLY A 45 -8.52 5.97 -15.79
N LYS A 46 -8.97 5.94 -14.52
CA LYS A 46 -9.32 7.16 -13.76
C LYS A 46 -8.10 7.97 -13.32
N LEU A 47 -6.94 7.33 -13.21
CA LEU A 47 -5.68 7.94 -12.77
C LEU A 47 -4.82 8.43 -13.93
N GLU A 48 -5.27 8.23 -15.16
CA GLU A 48 -4.56 8.68 -16.35
C GLU A 48 -4.32 10.20 -16.30
N ASN A 49 -3.08 10.61 -16.52
CA ASN A 49 -2.64 12.03 -16.46
C ASN A 49 -2.85 12.74 -15.11
N VAL A 50 -3.15 12.03 -14.03
CA VAL A 50 -3.28 12.61 -12.69
C VAL A 50 -1.92 12.57 -12.00
N SER A 51 -1.26 13.73 -11.84
CA SER A 51 0.04 13.86 -11.19
C SER A 51 -0.05 14.26 -9.71
N ASP A 52 -1.06 15.03 -9.33
CA ASP A 52 -1.25 15.53 -7.97
C ASP A 52 -1.56 14.39 -6.98
N PRO A 53 -0.78 14.22 -5.89
CA PRO A 53 -0.96 13.12 -4.95
C PRO A 53 -2.31 13.13 -4.23
N GLU A 54 -2.84 14.31 -3.91
CA GLU A 54 -4.12 14.44 -3.21
C GLU A 54 -5.29 14.08 -4.13
N LYS A 55 -5.21 14.48 -5.41
CA LYS A 55 -6.18 14.05 -6.43
C LYS A 55 -6.15 12.55 -6.62
N LYS A 56 -4.95 11.93 -6.68
CA LYS A 56 -4.82 10.47 -6.75
C LYS A 56 -5.54 9.79 -5.60
N ARG A 57 -5.32 10.23 -4.36
CA ARG A 57 -6.00 9.67 -3.18
C ARG A 57 -7.51 9.78 -3.27
N LYS A 58 -8.02 10.96 -3.66
CA LYS A 58 -9.47 11.19 -3.81
C LYS A 58 -10.08 10.28 -4.86
N ILE A 59 -9.42 10.14 -6.01
CA ILE A 59 -9.87 9.25 -7.08
C ILE A 59 -9.87 7.80 -6.61
N ILE A 60 -8.77 7.33 -6.03
CA ILE A 60 -8.63 5.95 -5.55
C ILE A 60 -9.68 5.65 -4.48
N GLY A 61 -9.82 6.52 -3.48
CA GLY A 61 -10.81 6.33 -2.42
C GLY A 61 -12.24 6.33 -2.94
N GLY A 62 -12.60 7.32 -3.79
CA GLY A 62 -13.92 7.39 -4.38
C GLY A 62 -14.26 6.22 -5.30
N GLU A 63 -13.28 5.75 -6.07
CA GLU A 63 -13.50 4.61 -6.96
C GLU A 63 -13.60 3.30 -6.19
N PHE A 64 -12.85 3.15 -5.09
CA PHE A 64 -12.95 2.00 -4.21
C PHE A 64 -14.36 1.85 -3.63
N ILE A 65 -14.95 2.95 -3.17
CA ILE A 65 -16.33 2.98 -2.67
C ILE A 65 -17.30 2.51 -3.77
N ARG A 66 -17.18 3.03 -4.99
CA ARG A 66 -18.06 2.65 -6.11
C ARG A 66 -17.94 1.18 -6.49
N VAL A 67 -16.72 0.63 -6.52
CA VAL A 67 -16.53 -0.80 -6.79
C VAL A 67 -17.16 -1.63 -5.68
N PHE A 68 -17.00 -1.21 -4.43
CA PHE A 68 -17.63 -1.87 -3.29
C PHE A 68 -19.16 -1.81 -3.37
N GLU A 69 -19.74 -0.66 -3.72
CA GLU A 69 -21.18 -0.48 -3.94
C GLU A 69 -21.71 -1.43 -5.03
N ASP A 70 -21.02 -1.46 -6.17
CA ASP A 70 -21.39 -2.31 -7.31
C ASP A 70 -21.44 -3.79 -6.91
N GLU A 71 -20.53 -4.25 -6.04
CA GLU A 71 -20.50 -5.62 -5.54
C GLU A 71 -21.52 -5.85 -4.42
N ALA A 72 -21.64 -4.91 -3.48
CA ALA A 72 -22.60 -5.03 -2.38
C ALA A 72 -24.05 -5.15 -2.87
N ARG A 73 -24.41 -4.43 -3.95
CA ARG A 73 -25.74 -4.51 -4.58
C ARG A 73 -26.08 -5.87 -5.19
N LYS A 74 -25.06 -6.69 -5.49
CA LYS A 74 -25.23 -8.06 -6.02
C LYS A 74 -25.46 -9.09 -4.91
N LEU A 75 -25.22 -8.70 -3.65
CA LEU A 75 -25.34 -9.58 -2.49
C LEU A 75 -26.73 -9.43 -1.89
N GLU A 76 -27.44 -10.53 -1.76
CA GLU A 76 -28.74 -10.59 -1.10
C GLU A 76 -28.59 -11.04 0.35
N GLY A 77 -29.42 -10.49 1.24
CA GLY A 77 -29.48 -10.91 2.64
C GLY A 77 -28.24 -10.51 3.45
N ILE A 78 -27.61 -9.38 3.10
CA ILE A 78 -26.50 -8.78 3.87
C ILE A 78 -27.05 -7.57 4.63
N ASP A 79 -27.00 -7.65 5.97
CA ASP A 79 -27.50 -6.61 6.86
C ASP A 79 -26.36 -5.77 7.44
N PHE A 80 -25.14 -6.33 7.49
CA PHE A 80 -23.99 -5.75 8.21
C PHE A 80 -22.79 -5.53 7.32
N LEU A 81 -22.05 -4.45 7.59
CA LEU A 81 -20.73 -4.17 7.03
C LEU A 81 -19.67 -4.25 8.12
N GLY A 82 -18.74 -5.21 7.98
CA GLY A 82 -17.57 -5.32 8.85
C GLY A 82 -16.51 -4.27 8.48
N GLN A 83 -16.08 -3.46 9.45
CA GLN A 83 -15.05 -2.44 9.28
C GLN A 83 -13.93 -2.62 10.30
N GLY A 84 -12.67 -2.49 9.82
CA GLY A 84 -11.47 -2.65 10.63
C GLY A 84 -11.00 -1.36 11.32
N THR A 85 -11.90 -0.49 11.74
CA THR A 85 -11.60 0.71 12.55
C THR A 85 -10.89 0.31 13.84
N ILE A 86 -9.80 1.01 14.18
CA ILE A 86 -9.06 0.84 15.42
C ILE A 86 -9.12 2.11 16.27
N TYR A 87 -8.75 2.03 17.55
CA TYR A 87 -8.89 3.15 18.48
C TYR A 87 -8.16 4.43 18.06
N PRO A 88 -6.92 4.40 17.50
CA PRO A 88 -6.27 5.59 16.95
C PRO A 88 -7.10 6.31 15.87
N ASP A 89 -7.81 5.58 15.01
CA ASP A 89 -8.64 6.17 13.95
C ASP A 89 -9.77 7.02 14.54
N ILE A 90 -10.30 6.62 15.69
CA ILE A 90 -11.36 7.34 16.43
C ILE A 90 -10.80 8.62 17.04
N ILE A 91 -9.61 8.57 17.65
CA ILE A 91 -8.96 9.73 18.29
C ILE A 91 -8.61 10.78 17.23
N GLU A 92 -8.03 10.37 16.11
CA GLU A 92 -7.66 11.26 15.01
C GLU A 92 -8.89 11.92 14.37
N SER A 93 -10.01 11.20 14.28
CA SER A 93 -11.27 11.71 13.74
C SER A 93 -11.93 12.77 14.64
N GLY A 94 -11.70 12.72 15.96
CA GLY A 94 -12.29 13.65 16.94
C GLY A 94 -11.58 15.01 17.06
N THR A 95 -10.38 15.17 16.50
CA THR A 95 -9.52 16.36 16.74
C THR A 95 -9.47 17.36 15.60
N LYS A 96 -9.94 17.06 14.41
CA LYS A 96 -9.95 18.00 13.26
C LYS A 96 -11.23 17.91 12.44
N THR A 97 -12.09 18.90 12.64
CA THR A 97 -13.24 19.27 11.79
C THR A 97 -14.09 18.08 11.29
N GLU A 98 -15.19 17.84 11.97
CA GLU A 98 -16.15 16.75 11.78
C GLU A 98 -16.65 16.49 10.33
N LYS A 99 -16.31 17.33 9.38
CA LYS A 99 -16.76 17.19 7.97
C LYS A 99 -15.73 16.65 6.99
N MET A 100 -14.43 16.67 7.28
CA MET A 100 -13.41 16.27 6.29
C MET A 100 -12.80 14.89 6.51
N VAL A 101 -12.80 14.36 7.73
CA VAL A 101 -12.16 13.07 8.07
C VAL A 101 -13.11 11.89 7.89
N LYS A 102 -14.42 12.12 7.90
CA LYS A 102 -15.44 11.09 7.65
C LYS A 102 -15.40 10.49 6.24
N SER A 103 -14.68 11.09 5.29
CA SER A 103 -14.75 10.67 3.88
C SER A 103 -13.66 9.72 3.40
N TYR A 104 -12.61 9.41 4.19
CA TYR A 104 -11.45 8.66 3.68
C TYR A 104 -11.00 7.46 4.50
N HIS A 105 -11.34 7.38 5.79
CA HIS A 105 -11.00 6.26 6.66
C HIS A 105 -12.20 5.42 7.08
N ASN A 106 -13.38 5.98 7.04
CA ASN A 106 -14.62 5.29 7.30
C ASN A 106 -15.48 5.27 6.04
N VAL A 107 -16.17 4.18 5.80
CA VAL A 107 -17.19 3.99 4.76
C VAL A 107 -18.39 4.95 4.96
N GLY A 108 -18.15 6.14 5.45
CA GLY A 108 -19.13 7.22 5.62
C GLY A 108 -19.58 7.88 4.31
N GLY A 109 -19.24 7.26 3.17
CA GLY A 109 -19.68 7.66 1.83
C GLY A 109 -20.44 6.58 1.09
N LEU A 110 -20.93 5.53 1.78
CA LEU A 110 -21.89 4.62 1.16
C LEU A 110 -23.16 5.41 0.84
N PRO A 111 -23.78 5.15 -0.33
CA PRO A 111 -25.06 5.75 -0.68
C PRO A 111 -26.13 5.50 0.40
N GLU A 112 -27.04 6.46 0.58
CA GLU A 112 -28.11 6.37 1.56
C GLU A 112 -29.05 5.17 1.33
N ASP A 113 -29.03 4.61 0.14
CA ASP A 113 -29.80 3.41 -0.24
C ASP A 113 -29.11 2.09 0.10
N LEU A 114 -27.80 2.09 0.43
CA LEU A 114 -27.07 0.96 0.99
C LEU A 114 -27.05 1.08 2.52
N GLN A 115 -28.13 0.64 3.15
CA GLN A 115 -28.30 0.67 4.60
C GLN A 115 -27.69 -0.58 5.23
N PHE A 116 -26.40 -0.52 5.56
CA PHE A 116 -25.76 -1.55 6.38
C PHE A 116 -25.57 -1.06 7.82
N GLU A 117 -25.81 -1.93 8.77
CA GLU A 117 -25.38 -1.71 10.14
C GLU A 117 -23.89 -1.98 10.26
N LEU A 118 -23.11 -1.05 10.87
CA LEU A 118 -21.66 -1.19 11.01
C LEU A 118 -21.28 -2.12 12.16
N VAL A 119 -20.39 -3.07 11.88
CA VAL A 119 -19.76 -3.94 12.87
C VAL A 119 -18.28 -3.61 12.93
N GLU A 120 -17.84 -3.00 14.02
CA GLU A 120 -16.47 -2.52 14.24
C GLU A 120 -15.82 -3.22 15.46
N PRO A 121 -15.42 -4.49 15.34
CA PRO A 121 -14.98 -5.29 16.47
C PRO A 121 -13.65 -4.81 17.08
N LEU A 122 -12.85 -4.04 16.35
CA LEU A 122 -11.50 -3.61 16.73
C LEU A 122 -11.45 -2.16 17.22
N LYS A 123 -12.57 -1.44 17.26
CA LYS A 123 -12.60 0.01 17.50
C LYS A 123 -12.08 0.47 18.87
N GLN A 124 -11.93 -0.43 19.80
CA GLN A 124 -11.39 -0.14 21.15
C GLN A 124 -9.95 -0.61 21.33
N LEU A 125 -9.32 -1.18 20.30
CA LEU A 125 -7.99 -1.75 20.37
C LEU A 125 -6.95 -0.83 19.73
N PHE A 126 -5.76 -0.79 20.33
CA PHE A 126 -4.57 -0.23 19.69
C PHE A 126 -3.98 -1.22 18.68
N LYS A 127 -3.09 -0.72 17.82
CA LYS A 127 -2.51 -1.51 16.72
C LYS A 127 -1.72 -2.73 17.17
N ASP A 128 -1.03 -2.65 18.29
CA ASP A 128 -0.30 -3.76 18.91
C ASP A 128 -1.24 -4.81 19.50
N GLU A 129 -2.35 -4.40 20.12
CA GLU A 129 -3.40 -5.31 20.60
C GLU A 129 -4.09 -6.03 19.44
N VAL A 130 -4.37 -5.32 18.33
CA VAL A 130 -4.92 -5.94 17.10
C VAL A 130 -3.96 -6.98 16.54
N ARG A 131 -2.66 -6.73 16.58
CA ARG A 131 -1.64 -7.70 16.16
C ARG A 131 -1.63 -8.94 17.05
N ALA A 132 -1.68 -8.74 18.37
CA ALA A 132 -1.77 -9.84 19.32
C ALA A 132 -3.02 -10.70 19.07
N CYS A 133 -4.18 -10.07 18.91
CA CYS A 133 -5.42 -10.77 18.51
C CYS A 133 -5.25 -11.55 17.21
N GLY A 134 -4.58 -10.98 16.20
CA GLY A 134 -4.34 -11.64 14.93
C GLY A 134 -3.53 -12.94 15.08
N ILE A 135 -2.49 -12.93 15.92
CA ILE A 135 -1.69 -14.12 16.23
C ILE A 135 -2.54 -15.17 16.97
N GLU A 136 -3.29 -14.77 17.99
CA GLU A 136 -4.18 -15.66 18.75
C GLU A 136 -5.25 -16.31 17.85
N LEU A 137 -5.72 -15.58 16.83
CA LEU A 137 -6.67 -16.10 15.85
C LEU A 137 -6.00 -16.99 14.77
N GLY A 138 -4.68 -17.22 14.85
CA GLY A 138 -3.94 -18.11 13.96
C GLY A 138 -3.58 -17.48 12.60
N LEU A 139 -3.60 -16.14 12.48
CA LEU A 139 -3.12 -15.49 11.27
C LEU A 139 -1.59 -15.64 11.13
N PRO A 140 -1.07 -15.82 9.92
CA PRO A 140 0.38 -15.90 9.70
C PRO A 140 1.09 -14.64 10.22
N ALA A 141 2.20 -14.80 10.93
CA ALA A 141 3.00 -13.70 11.47
C ALA A 141 3.44 -12.71 10.37
N SER A 142 3.74 -13.20 9.17
CA SER A 142 4.08 -12.37 8.00
C SER A 142 2.93 -11.42 7.58
N MET A 143 1.69 -11.80 7.80
CA MET A 143 0.53 -10.96 7.55
C MET A 143 0.29 -9.96 8.69
N VAL A 144 0.39 -10.41 9.95
CA VAL A 144 0.15 -9.60 11.15
C VAL A 144 1.18 -8.50 11.30
N TYR A 145 2.45 -8.81 11.05
CA TYR A 145 3.57 -7.87 11.18
C TYR A 145 4.03 -7.25 9.86
N ARG A 146 3.20 -7.38 8.81
CA ARG A 146 3.53 -6.73 7.53
C ARG A 146 3.77 -5.23 7.71
N GLN A 147 4.69 -4.70 6.92
CA GLN A 147 4.97 -3.28 6.92
C GLN A 147 3.74 -2.43 6.58
N PRO A 148 3.66 -1.19 7.11
CA PRO A 148 2.66 -0.22 6.69
C PRO A 148 2.66 -0.07 5.16
N PHE A 149 1.47 -0.04 4.59
CA PHE A 149 1.28 0.20 3.17
C PHE A 149 0.21 1.28 3.01
N PRO A 150 0.47 2.34 2.22
CA PRO A 150 -0.47 3.44 2.10
C PRO A 150 -1.77 2.98 1.43
N GLY A 151 -2.91 3.55 1.84
CA GLY A 151 -4.22 3.22 1.25
C GLY A 151 -4.26 3.36 -0.28
N PRO A 152 -3.65 4.41 -0.89
CA PRO A 152 -3.55 4.51 -2.35
C PRO A 152 -2.56 3.53 -3.00
N GLY A 153 -1.94 2.63 -2.26
CA GLY A 153 -1.00 1.64 -2.75
C GLY A 153 0.25 2.28 -3.38
N LEU A 154 0.79 1.62 -4.40
CA LEU A 154 1.95 2.10 -5.15
C LEU A 154 1.69 3.40 -5.94
N GLY A 155 0.44 3.84 -6.04
CA GLY A 155 0.09 5.06 -6.76
C GLY A 155 0.72 6.33 -6.19
N VAL A 156 1.06 6.38 -4.88
CA VAL A 156 1.77 7.50 -4.25
C VAL A 156 3.29 7.33 -4.27
N ARG A 157 3.79 6.16 -4.66
CA ARG A 157 5.23 5.88 -4.86
C ARG A 157 5.65 6.00 -6.32
N CYS A 158 4.69 6.03 -7.23
CA CYS A 158 4.86 6.44 -8.62
C CYS A 158 4.62 7.95 -8.70
N LEU A 159 5.68 8.78 -8.59
CA LEU A 159 5.55 10.24 -8.55
C LEU A 159 5.16 10.78 -9.94
N GLY A 160 4.44 11.91 -9.98
CA GLY A 160 3.85 12.39 -11.22
C GLY A 160 2.66 11.52 -11.68
N ALA A 161 2.26 11.58 -12.93
CA ALA A 161 1.17 10.76 -13.47
C ALA A 161 1.54 9.27 -13.45
N ILE A 162 0.61 8.39 -13.14
CA ILE A 162 0.86 6.94 -13.13
C ILE A 162 0.91 6.44 -14.57
N THR A 163 2.01 5.77 -14.92
CA THR A 163 2.15 5.03 -16.19
C THR A 163 2.43 3.56 -15.88
N ARG A 164 2.09 2.66 -16.80
CA ARG A 164 2.24 1.21 -16.57
C ARG A 164 3.69 0.80 -16.39
N ASP A 165 4.60 1.39 -17.17
CA ASP A 165 6.04 1.15 -17.09
C ASP A 165 6.63 1.61 -15.75
N ARG A 166 6.28 2.82 -15.26
CA ARG A 166 6.72 3.27 -13.94
C ARG A 166 6.09 2.48 -12.78
N LEU A 167 4.82 2.15 -12.91
CA LEU A 167 4.15 1.31 -11.91
C LEU A 167 4.80 -0.08 -11.84
N GLY A 168 5.16 -0.65 -12.99
CA GLY A 168 5.96 -1.86 -13.08
C GLY A 168 7.31 -1.70 -12.37
N ALA A 169 8.04 -0.64 -12.69
CA ALA A 169 9.34 -0.36 -12.08
C ALA A 169 9.26 -0.20 -10.55
N VAL A 170 8.24 0.51 -10.01
CA VAL A 170 8.00 0.59 -8.56
C VAL A 170 7.72 -0.78 -7.97
N ARG A 171 6.85 -1.57 -8.62
CA ARG A 171 6.42 -2.88 -8.11
C ARG A 171 7.58 -3.88 -8.03
N GLU A 172 8.36 -3.96 -9.10
CA GLU A 172 9.49 -4.89 -9.18
C GLU A 172 10.64 -4.46 -8.26
N SER A 173 10.99 -3.16 -8.24
CA SER A 173 12.05 -2.66 -7.35
C SER A 173 11.68 -2.77 -5.87
N ASP A 174 10.41 -2.53 -5.49
CA ASP A 174 9.94 -2.73 -4.10
C ASP A 174 10.01 -4.21 -3.70
N ALA A 175 9.71 -5.13 -4.61
CA ALA A 175 9.82 -6.56 -4.36
C ALA A 175 11.27 -6.97 -4.10
N ILE A 176 12.22 -6.52 -4.95
CA ILE A 176 13.65 -6.79 -4.78
C ILE A 176 14.16 -6.21 -3.46
N LEU A 177 13.82 -4.97 -3.14
CA LEU A 177 14.20 -4.33 -1.88
C LEU A 177 13.73 -5.16 -0.68
N ARG A 178 12.50 -5.64 -0.69
CA ARG A 178 11.91 -6.42 0.40
C ARG A 178 12.59 -7.77 0.57
N GLU A 179 12.86 -8.46 -0.54
CA GLU A 179 13.58 -9.74 -0.53
C GLU A 179 14.98 -9.60 0.08
N GLU A 180 15.75 -8.60 -0.33
CA GLU A 180 17.10 -8.38 0.19
C GLU A 180 17.11 -7.91 1.64
N PHE A 181 16.13 -7.10 2.06
CA PHE A 181 15.96 -6.71 3.47
C PHE A 181 15.63 -7.91 4.35
N GLU A 182 14.79 -8.84 3.88
CA GLU A 182 14.47 -10.07 4.59
C GLU A 182 15.73 -10.95 4.73
N LYS A 183 16.50 -11.17 3.66
CA LYS A 183 17.76 -11.92 3.68
C LYS A 183 18.79 -11.32 4.63
N ALA A 184 18.86 -9.99 4.69
CA ALA A 184 19.76 -9.25 5.59
C ALA A 184 19.23 -9.13 7.03
N GLY A 185 18.01 -9.61 7.33
CA GLY A 185 17.35 -9.48 8.63
C GLY A 185 17.01 -8.03 9.00
N LEU A 186 16.85 -7.17 8.00
CA LEU A 186 16.49 -5.76 8.15
C LEU A 186 14.98 -5.54 8.21
N ASP A 187 14.20 -6.48 7.71
CA ASP A 187 12.74 -6.44 7.68
C ASP A 187 12.09 -6.27 9.06
N LYS A 188 12.78 -6.74 10.12
CA LYS A 188 12.34 -6.63 11.53
C LYS A 188 12.97 -5.44 12.28
N LYS A 189 14.01 -4.81 11.71
CA LYS A 189 14.75 -3.72 12.33
C LYS A 189 14.35 -2.37 11.81
N VAL A 190 13.99 -2.29 10.52
CA VAL A 190 13.63 -1.04 9.85
C VAL A 190 12.12 -0.86 9.88
N TRP A 191 11.67 0.26 10.42
CA TRP A 191 10.24 0.52 10.63
C TRP A 191 9.46 0.58 9.33
N GLN A 192 10.00 1.28 8.31
CA GLN A 192 9.42 1.31 6.95
C GLN A 192 10.52 1.49 5.90
N TYR A 193 10.42 0.73 4.83
CA TYR A 193 11.28 0.83 3.67
C TYR A 193 10.48 0.54 2.39
N PHE A 194 10.83 1.21 1.31
CA PHE A 194 10.15 1.13 0.04
C PHE A 194 10.95 1.78 -1.08
N THR A 195 10.52 1.57 -2.32
CA THR A 195 11.04 2.27 -3.47
C THR A 195 10.05 3.28 -4.02
N VAL A 196 10.57 4.31 -4.66
CA VAL A 196 9.83 5.38 -5.33
C VAL A 196 10.41 5.57 -6.72
N VAL A 197 9.55 5.77 -7.72
CA VAL A 197 9.98 6.10 -9.09
C VAL A 197 9.40 7.47 -9.48
N PRO A 198 10.25 8.50 -9.60
CA PRO A 198 9.85 9.82 -10.09
C PRO A 198 9.58 9.81 -11.60
N ASP A 199 8.96 10.87 -12.10
CA ASP A 199 8.58 11.00 -13.51
C ASP A 199 9.67 11.59 -14.42
N PHE A 200 10.88 11.71 -13.92
CA PHE A 200 12.03 12.08 -14.73
C PHE A 200 12.87 10.85 -15.11
N LYS A 201 13.53 10.98 -16.27
CA LYS A 201 14.48 9.99 -16.77
C LYS A 201 15.89 10.57 -16.77
N SER A 202 16.88 9.70 -16.71
CA SER A 202 18.29 10.05 -16.80
C SER A 202 18.99 9.26 -17.89
N VAL A 203 20.09 9.83 -18.41
CA VAL A 203 20.94 9.12 -19.36
C VAL A 203 21.75 8.05 -18.63
N GLY A 204 21.81 6.87 -19.21
CA GLY A 204 22.63 5.75 -18.80
C GLY A 204 23.23 5.02 -19.99
N MET A 205 23.90 3.92 -19.71
CA MET A 205 24.47 3.02 -20.72
C MET A 205 24.00 1.58 -20.39
N LYS A 206 23.36 0.93 -21.35
CA LYS A 206 23.03 -0.49 -21.30
C LYS A 206 23.48 -1.17 -22.59
N ASN A 207 24.13 -2.32 -22.50
CA ASN A 207 24.62 -3.08 -23.67
C ASN A 207 25.46 -2.23 -24.64
N HIS A 208 26.33 -1.34 -24.09
CA HIS A 208 27.15 -0.40 -24.86
C HIS A 208 26.40 0.70 -25.62
N GLU A 209 25.08 0.82 -25.44
CA GLU A 209 24.26 1.86 -26.05
C GLU A 209 23.75 2.86 -25.00
N ARG A 210 23.52 4.11 -25.43
CA ARG A 210 22.86 5.11 -24.58
C ARG A 210 21.40 4.75 -24.38
N CYS A 211 20.98 4.74 -23.11
CA CYS A 211 19.57 4.63 -22.73
C CYS A 211 19.09 5.88 -21.99
N PHE A 212 17.78 6.09 -21.98
CA PHE A 212 17.12 7.17 -21.25
C PHE A 212 15.97 6.57 -20.44
N GLU A 213 16.25 6.28 -19.15
CA GLU A 213 15.40 5.46 -18.32
C GLU A 213 15.18 6.10 -16.94
N TYR A 214 14.31 5.51 -16.15
CA TYR A 214 13.92 6.01 -14.84
C TYR A 214 15.00 5.81 -13.77
N THR A 215 14.87 6.61 -12.71
CA THR A 215 15.62 6.46 -11.46
C THR A 215 14.71 5.80 -10.42
N VAL A 216 15.22 4.81 -9.71
CA VAL A 216 14.60 4.27 -8.50
C VAL A 216 15.22 4.95 -7.29
N ILE A 217 14.40 5.41 -6.36
CA ILE A 217 14.85 5.96 -5.08
C ILE A 217 14.46 4.97 -3.99
N ILE A 218 15.45 4.51 -3.23
CA ILE A 218 15.26 3.68 -2.05
C ILE A 218 15.09 4.61 -0.85
N ARG A 219 14.08 4.35 -0.03
CA ARG A 219 13.87 5.02 1.26
C ARG A 219 13.71 3.99 2.36
N ALA A 220 14.48 4.14 3.44
CA ALA A 220 14.40 3.32 4.63
C ALA A 220 14.53 4.21 5.86
N ILE A 221 13.56 4.13 6.77
CA ILE A 221 13.44 5.02 7.93
C ILE A 221 13.06 4.27 9.20
N ASN A 222 13.43 4.87 10.32
CA ASN A 222 12.96 4.49 11.65
C ASN A 222 12.25 5.66 12.33
N THR A 223 11.20 5.33 13.08
CA THR A 223 10.40 6.27 13.85
C THR A 223 9.75 5.57 15.03
N ILE A 224 9.45 6.35 16.09
CA ILE A 224 8.71 5.87 17.27
C ILE A 224 7.22 6.27 17.13
N ASP A 225 6.98 7.51 16.74
CA ASP A 225 5.65 8.15 16.81
C ASP A 225 5.12 8.64 15.45
N ALA A 226 5.87 8.38 14.37
CA ALA A 226 5.64 8.91 13.03
C ALA A 226 5.66 10.45 12.92
N MET A 227 5.89 11.18 14.00
CA MET A 227 6.04 12.65 13.98
C MET A 227 7.43 13.04 13.50
N THR A 228 8.44 12.35 13.99
CA THR A 228 9.84 12.46 13.55
C THR A 228 10.31 11.13 13.00
N ALA A 229 11.22 11.16 12.02
CA ALA A 229 11.83 9.95 11.48
C ALA A 229 13.31 10.20 11.12
N THR A 230 14.13 9.20 11.40
CA THR A 230 15.53 9.16 10.99
C THR A 230 15.71 8.18 9.84
N ILE A 231 16.70 8.42 8.99
CA ILE A 231 17.10 7.43 7.99
C ILE A 231 17.73 6.22 8.67
N GLU A 232 17.52 5.04 8.13
CA GLU A 232 18.28 3.86 8.49
C GLU A 232 19.65 3.87 7.75
N ARG A 233 20.71 3.47 8.45
CA ARG A 233 22.04 3.31 7.85
C ARG A 233 22.20 1.88 7.38
N ILE A 234 21.80 1.65 6.14
CA ILE A 234 21.94 0.34 5.51
C ILE A 234 23.40 0.11 5.14
N ASP A 235 23.88 -1.11 5.37
CA ASP A 235 25.20 -1.54 4.95
C ASP A 235 25.37 -1.38 3.42
N TRP A 236 26.53 -0.88 3.01
CA TRP A 236 26.83 -0.65 1.60
C TRP A 236 26.79 -1.93 0.77
N ASP A 237 27.21 -3.06 1.33
CA ASP A 237 27.18 -4.35 0.62
C ASP A 237 25.73 -4.76 0.30
N VAL A 238 24.81 -4.51 1.24
CA VAL A 238 23.36 -4.76 1.02
C VAL A 238 22.81 -3.81 -0.03
N LEU A 239 23.13 -2.51 0.04
CA LEU A 239 22.70 -1.52 -0.95
C LEU A 239 23.26 -1.83 -2.34
N GLU A 240 24.49 -2.32 -2.43
CA GLU A 240 25.11 -2.72 -3.70
C GLU A 240 24.36 -3.92 -4.31
N VAL A 241 24.06 -4.95 -3.53
CA VAL A 241 23.27 -6.09 -4.00
C VAL A 241 21.90 -5.67 -4.51
N ILE A 242 21.18 -4.85 -3.74
CA ILE A 242 19.86 -4.32 -4.13
C ILE A 242 19.98 -3.52 -5.44
N THR A 243 20.97 -2.63 -5.53
CA THR A 243 21.21 -1.79 -6.71
C THR A 243 21.49 -2.62 -7.94
N ASN A 244 22.38 -3.60 -7.84
CA ASN A 244 22.75 -4.49 -8.95
C ASN A 244 21.54 -5.30 -9.43
N ARG A 245 20.73 -5.84 -8.51
CA ARG A 245 19.51 -6.55 -8.84
C ARG A 245 18.48 -5.65 -9.53
N ILE A 246 18.22 -4.45 -8.99
CA ILE A 246 17.26 -3.51 -9.59
C ILE A 246 17.71 -3.14 -11.01
N LEU A 247 18.99 -2.84 -11.22
CA LEU A 247 19.51 -2.47 -12.55
C LEU A 247 19.48 -3.63 -13.56
N ALA A 248 19.60 -4.86 -13.10
CA ALA A 248 19.58 -6.06 -13.94
C ALA A 248 18.17 -6.61 -14.22
N GLU A 249 17.28 -6.56 -13.20
CA GLU A 249 16.00 -7.27 -13.24
C GLU A 249 14.80 -6.33 -13.54
N VAL A 250 14.94 -5.02 -13.30
CA VAL A 250 13.84 -4.06 -13.50
C VAL A 250 13.98 -3.33 -14.85
N GLU A 251 12.98 -3.48 -15.68
CA GLU A 251 12.94 -2.82 -16.98
C GLU A 251 12.81 -1.29 -16.82
N ASN A 252 13.36 -0.56 -17.79
CA ASN A 252 13.29 0.91 -17.88
C ASN A 252 13.92 1.66 -16.70
N VAL A 253 14.87 1.04 -15.98
CA VAL A 253 15.60 1.64 -14.84
C VAL A 253 17.10 1.58 -15.11
N ASN A 254 17.77 2.73 -15.00
CA ASN A 254 19.22 2.84 -15.18
C ASN A 254 19.96 3.49 -14.02
N ARG A 255 19.26 3.84 -12.95
CA ARG A 255 19.84 4.51 -11.77
C ARG A 255 19.10 4.16 -10.49
N VAL A 256 19.86 3.97 -9.42
CA VAL A 256 19.34 3.81 -8.07
C VAL A 256 19.95 4.87 -7.17
N CYS A 257 19.12 5.51 -6.34
CA CYS A 257 19.53 6.51 -5.34
C CYS A 257 19.00 6.08 -3.97
N TYR A 258 19.66 6.54 -2.91
CA TYR A 258 19.20 6.38 -1.53
C TYR A 258 18.80 7.73 -0.96
N ASP A 259 17.56 7.86 -0.45
CA ASP A 259 17.07 9.10 0.17
C ASP A 259 17.53 9.19 1.63
N MET A 260 18.38 10.16 1.91
CA MET A 260 18.97 10.42 3.22
C MET A 260 18.21 11.48 4.04
N SER A 261 17.04 11.91 3.60
CA SER A 261 16.32 13.02 4.23
C SER A 261 15.55 12.57 5.48
N PRO A 262 15.78 13.17 6.67
CA PRO A 262 15.00 12.89 7.87
C PRO A 262 13.63 13.57 7.82
N LYS A 263 12.73 13.21 8.72
CA LYS A 263 11.50 13.95 8.97
C LYS A 263 11.59 14.67 10.33
N PRO A 264 11.40 16.00 10.42
CA PRO A 264 11.43 16.97 9.34
C PRO A 264 12.83 17.14 8.74
N PRO A 265 13.04 17.81 7.59
CA PRO A 265 12.04 18.54 6.80
C PRO A 265 11.25 17.69 5.80
N ALA A 266 11.74 16.46 5.46
CA ALA A 266 10.99 15.58 4.57
C ALA A 266 9.77 14.97 5.27
N THR A 267 8.96 14.23 4.50
CA THR A 267 7.89 13.38 5.00
C THR A 267 8.32 11.91 5.01
N ILE A 268 7.54 11.01 5.58
CA ILE A 268 7.81 9.57 5.51
C ILE A 268 7.62 9.11 4.06
N GLU A 269 6.42 9.24 3.53
CA GLU A 269 6.12 8.99 2.13
C GLU A 269 6.33 10.27 1.31
N TYR A 270 6.48 10.15 -0.01
CA TYR A 270 6.69 11.26 -0.96
C TYR A 270 5.40 12.00 -1.35
N LYS A 271 4.47 12.11 -0.46
CA LYS A 271 3.13 12.68 -0.69
C LYS A 271 2.84 13.84 0.25
#